data_5f375f2059a0800ccc8e074b6c4f40de
#
_entry.id   5f375f2059a0800ccc8e074b6c4f40de
#
_cell.length_a   1.000
_cell.length_b   1.000
_cell.length_c   1.000
_cell.angle_alpha   90.00
_cell.angle_beta   90.00
_cell.angle_gamma   90.00
#
_symmetry.space_group_name_H-M   'P 1'
#
loop_
_entity.id
_entity.type
_entity.pdbx_description
1 polymer ?
#
loop_
_entity_poly.entity_id
_entity_poly.type
_entity_poly.pdbx_seq_one_letter_code
_entity_poly.pdbx_strand_id
1 'polypeptide(L)'
;MVKTYLFLAGAVFFEVAGTMLLPVTQNFTKLIPTAALAFFYLCAFYLLTFVVDKIPIAIMYATWSGLGIFTIAILGYIFFKQTLAWQAILGLFLIVIGVVLVNSYTGKLS
;
A
#
# COMPACT_ATOMS: atom_id res chain seq x y z
N MET A 1 8.30 12.40 -13.35
CA MET A 1 8.07 11.91 -11.97
C MET A 1 6.61 11.88 -11.54
N VAL A 2 5.81 12.82 -12.00
CA VAL A 2 4.38 12.80 -11.66
C VAL A 2 3.74 11.50 -12.14
N LYS A 3 4.04 11.08 -13.37
CA LYS A 3 3.48 9.84 -13.92
C LYS A 3 3.87 8.62 -13.08
N THR A 4 5.14 8.57 -12.64
CA THR A 4 5.63 7.48 -11.81
C THR A 4 4.86 7.39 -10.50
N TYR A 5 4.65 8.53 -9.84
CA TYR A 5 3.91 8.54 -8.58
C TYR A 5 2.42 8.26 -8.76
N LEU A 6 1.86 8.56 -9.95
CA LEU A 6 0.49 8.16 -10.25
C LEU A 6 0.37 6.63 -10.38
N PHE A 7 1.34 5.99 -11.01
CA PHE A 7 1.37 4.53 -11.05
C PHE A 7 1.51 3.95 -9.64
N LEU A 8 2.34 4.56 -8.81
CA LEU A 8 2.52 4.13 -7.44
C LEU A 8 1.23 4.28 -6.63
N ALA A 9 0.54 5.41 -6.78
CA ALA A 9 -0.74 5.63 -6.10
C ALA A 9 -1.78 4.61 -6.54
N GLY A 10 -1.82 4.28 -7.83
CA GLY A 10 -2.71 3.23 -8.34
C GLY A 10 -2.39 1.88 -7.74
N ALA A 11 -1.09 1.56 -7.60
CA ALA A 11 -0.67 0.31 -6.98
C ALA A 11 -1.11 0.24 -5.52
N VAL A 12 -0.99 1.35 -4.77
CA VAL A 12 -1.48 1.42 -3.39
C VAL A 12 -2.99 1.19 -3.35
N PHE A 13 -3.73 1.82 -4.26
CA PHE A 13 -5.18 1.67 -4.32
C PHE A 13 -5.57 0.20 -4.50
N PHE A 14 -4.99 -0.49 -5.49
CA PHE A 14 -5.33 -1.89 -5.74
C PHE A 14 -4.87 -2.81 -4.62
N GLU A 15 -3.69 -2.55 -4.05
CA GLU A 15 -3.20 -3.35 -2.93
C GLU A 15 -4.11 -3.21 -1.72
N VAL A 16 -4.52 -1.98 -1.39
CA VAL A 16 -5.42 -1.73 -0.26
C VAL A 16 -6.76 -2.42 -0.50
N ALA A 17 -7.30 -2.31 -1.72
CA ALA A 17 -8.56 -2.97 -2.05
C ALA A 17 -8.46 -4.48 -1.84
N GLY A 18 -7.35 -5.08 -2.29
CA GLY A 18 -7.14 -6.51 -2.08
C GLY A 18 -7.01 -6.87 -0.61
N THR A 19 -6.19 -6.13 0.12
CA THR A 19 -5.94 -6.41 1.53
C THR A 19 -7.21 -6.28 2.37
N MET A 20 -8.08 -5.32 2.03
CA MET A 20 -9.36 -5.17 2.74
C MET A 20 -10.28 -6.37 2.53
N LEU A 21 -10.05 -7.16 1.49
CA LEU A 21 -10.83 -8.38 1.26
C LEU A 21 -10.30 -9.58 2.04
N LEU A 22 -9.09 -9.50 2.62
CA LEU A 22 -8.52 -10.65 3.33
C LEU A 22 -9.47 -11.23 4.38
N PRO A 23 -10.05 -10.43 5.30
CA PRO A 23 -10.96 -11.03 6.28
C PRO A 23 -12.20 -11.64 5.63
N VAL A 24 -12.65 -11.09 4.51
CA VAL A 24 -13.86 -11.55 3.82
C VAL A 24 -13.63 -12.91 3.16
N THR A 25 -12.37 -13.25 2.81
CA THR A 25 -12.07 -14.53 2.16
C THR A 25 -12.21 -15.72 3.09
N GLN A 26 -12.22 -15.52 4.41
CA GLN A 26 -12.28 -16.61 5.41
C GLN A 26 -11.26 -17.69 5.12
N ASN A 27 -9.98 -17.30 5.14
CA ASN A 27 -8.85 -18.20 4.86
C ASN A 27 -8.87 -18.75 3.43
N PHE A 28 -9.31 -17.88 2.49
CA PHE A 28 -9.40 -18.21 1.06
C PHE A 28 -10.39 -19.34 0.74
N THR A 29 -11.38 -19.54 1.63
CA THR A 29 -12.44 -20.51 1.37
C THR A 29 -13.59 -19.92 0.55
N LYS A 30 -13.73 -18.61 0.52
CA LYS A 30 -14.77 -17.92 -0.27
C LYS A 30 -14.20 -17.58 -1.64
N LEU A 31 -14.77 -18.17 -2.69
CA LEU A 31 -14.20 -18.06 -4.03
C LEU A 31 -14.21 -16.63 -4.57
N ILE A 32 -15.35 -15.93 -4.45
CA ILE A 32 -15.48 -14.60 -5.06
C ILE A 32 -14.55 -13.57 -4.42
N PRO A 33 -14.52 -13.42 -3.06
CA PRO A 33 -13.56 -12.49 -2.47
C PRO A 33 -12.10 -12.87 -2.74
N THR A 34 -11.80 -14.16 -2.77
CA THR A 34 -10.43 -14.63 -3.04
C THR A 34 -10.01 -14.28 -4.46
N ALA A 35 -10.88 -14.50 -5.44
CA ALA A 35 -10.59 -14.17 -6.83
C ALA A 35 -10.44 -12.64 -6.99
N ALA A 36 -11.29 -11.86 -6.34
CA ALA A 36 -11.19 -10.41 -6.40
C ALA A 36 -9.88 -9.90 -5.79
N LEU A 37 -9.48 -10.47 -4.65
CA LEU A 37 -8.21 -10.13 -4.00
C LEU A 37 -7.04 -10.42 -4.93
N ALA A 38 -7.03 -11.59 -5.57
CA ALA A 38 -5.97 -11.97 -6.49
C ALA A 38 -5.90 -11.00 -7.65
N PHE A 39 -7.04 -10.62 -8.21
CA PHE A 39 -7.09 -9.65 -9.30
C PHE A 39 -6.50 -8.31 -8.88
N PHE A 40 -6.90 -7.80 -7.71
CA PHE A 40 -6.40 -6.51 -7.24
C PHE A 40 -4.90 -6.55 -6.99
N TYR A 41 -4.38 -7.64 -6.42
CA TYR A 41 -2.94 -7.76 -6.18
C TYR A 41 -2.16 -7.84 -7.49
N LEU A 42 -2.69 -8.56 -8.47
CA LEU A 42 -2.03 -8.63 -9.79
C LEU A 42 -1.98 -7.25 -10.44
N CYS A 43 -3.06 -6.48 -10.35
CA CYS A 43 -3.09 -5.12 -10.86
C CYS A 43 -2.07 -4.24 -10.13
N ALA A 44 -1.98 -4.37 -8.80
CA ALA A 44 -1.04 -3.58 -8.02
C ALA A 44 0.40 -3.86 -8.44
N PHE A 45 0.77 -5.13 -8.52
CA PHE A 45 2.13 -5.50 -8.91
C PHE A 45 2.45 -5.12 -10.33
N TYR A 46 1.48 -5.22 -11.23
CA TYR A 46 1.69 -4.77 -12.61
C TYR A 46 2.02 -3.29 -12.65
N LEU A 47 1.28 -2.47 -11.91
CA LEU A 47 1.56 -1.03 -11.86
C LEU A 47 2.94 -0.74 -11.27
N LEU A 48 3.37 -1.52 -10.27
CA LEU A 48 4.69 -1.35 -9.67
C LEU A 48 5.81 -1.59 -10.67
N THR A 49 5.60 -2.42 -11.69
CA THR A 49 6.64 -2.64 -12.71
C THR A 49 6.99 -1.37 -13.46
N PHE A 50 6.07 -0.41 -13.54
CA PHE A 50 6.34 0.88 -14.18
C PHE A 50 7.03 1.87 -13.25
N VAL A 51 7.19 1.51 -11.98
CA VAL A 51 7.81 2.37 -10.96
C VAL A 51 9.25 1.95 -10.70
N VAL A 52 9.53 0.63 -10.72
CA VAL A 52 10.83 0.11 -10.28
C VAL A 52 11.99 0.54 -11.16
N ASP A 53 11.73 0.94 -12.42
CA ASP A 53 12.79 1.42 -13.31
C ASP A 53 12.98 2.93 -13.24
N LYS A 54 12.21 3.63 -12.41
CA LYS A 54 12.30 5.09 -12.27
C LYS A 54 12.83 5.54 -10.93
N ILE A 55 12.57 4.79 -9.86
CA ILE A 55 13.06 5.10 -8.52
C ILE A 55 13.64 3.83 -7.90
N PRO A 56 14.57 3.97 -6.92
CA PRO A 56 15.15 2.78 -6.29
C PRO A 56 14.07 1.91 -5.67
N ILE A 57 14.25 0.59 -5.77
CA ILE A 57 13.24 -0.36 -5.32
C ILE A 57 12.96 -0.23 -3.82
N ALA A 58 13.99 0.10 -3.02
CA ALA A 58 13.79 0.31 -1.59
C ALA A 58 12.87 1.49 -1.31
N ILE A 59 13.02 2.57 -2.07
CA ILE A 59 12.20 3.77 -1.91
C ILE A 59 10.76 3.47 -2.37
N MET A 60 10.61 2.75 -3.50
CA MET A 60 9.30 2.33 -3.97
C MET A 60 8.60 1.47 -2.91
N TYR A 61 9.30 0.49 -2.36
CA TYR A 61 8.73 -0.42 -1.38
C TYR A 61 8.30 0.34 -0.12
N ALA A 62 9.17 1.22 0.39
CA ALA A 62 8.86 2.00 1.59
C ALA A 62 7.62 2.87 1.37
N THR A 63 7.54 3.53 0.22
CA THR A 63 6.43 4.42 -0.10
C THR A 63 5.14 3.64 -0.26
N TRP A 64 5.17 2.58 -1.06
CA TRP A 64 4.02 1.72 -1.30
C TRP A 64 3.50 1.12 0.01
N SER A 65 4.40 0.51 0.79
CA SER A 65 4.03 -0.14 2.05
C SER A 65 3.55 0.88 3.08
N GLY A 66 4.25 2.00 3.21
CA GLY A 66 3.89 3.02 4.21
C GLY A 66 2.54 3.65 3.94
N LEU A 67 2.29 4.03 2.70
CA LEU A 67 0.99 4.59 2.33
C LEU A 67 -0.12 3.55 2.45
N GLY A 68 0.17 2.30 2.07
CA GLY A 68 -0.78 1.21 2.19
C GLY A 68 -1.16 0.94 3.64
N ILE A 69 -0.17 0.85 4.53
CA ILE A 69 -0.40 0.60 5.96
C ILE A 69 -1.24 1.71 6.56
N PHE A 70 -0.90 2.96 6.28
CA PHE A 70 -1.64 4.09 6.83
C PHE A 70 -3.09 4.08 6.35
N THR A 71 -3.30 3.85 5.06
CA THR A 71 -4.63 3.80 4.47
C THR A 71 -5.46 2.65 5.07
N ILE A 72 -4.84 1.48 5.22
CA ILE A 72 -5.52 0.31 5.79
C ILE A 72 -5.88 0.54 7.26
N ALA A 73 -5.03 1.25 8.01
CA ALA A 73 -5.36 1.58 9.40
C ALA A 73 -6.65 2.41 9.48
N ILE A 74 -6.78 3.39 8.55
CA ILE A 74 -7.98 4.23 8.50
C ILE A 74 -9.19 3.39 8.08
N LEU A 75 -9.06 2.61 7.01
CA LEU A 75 -10.17 1.82 6.50
C LEU A 75 -10.57 0.70 7.45
N GLY A 76 -9.59 0.09 8.14
CA GLY A 76 -9.86 -0.91 9.16
C GLY A 76 -10.69 -0.36 10.30
N TYR A 77 -10.41 0.88 10.70
CA TYR A 77 -11.22 1.55 11.71
C TYR A 77 -12.65 1.78 11.20
N ILE A 78 -12.77 2.29 9.96
CA ILE A 78 -14.09 2.66 9.42
C ILE A 78 -14.95 1.42 9.16
N PHE A 79 -14.39 0.40 8.50
CA PHE A 79 -15.19 -0.73 8.02
C PHE A 79 -15.23 -1.91 8.97
N PHE A 80 -14.16 -2.12 9.75
CA PHE A 80 -14.06 -3.26 10.66
C PHE A 80 -14.04 -2.84 12.11
N LYS A 81 -14.14 -1.53 12.39
CA LYS A 81 -14.17 -0.96 13.74
C LYS A 81 -12.96 -1.38 14.57
N GLN A 82 -11.83 -1.56 13.91
CA GLN A 82 -10.58 -1.92 14.57
C GLN A 82 -9.93 -0.65 15.11
N THR A 83 -9.80 -0.56 16.42
CA THR A 83 -9.16 0.58 17.07
C THR A 83 -7.70 0.26 17.37
N LEU A 84 -6.87 1.29 17.36
CA LEU A 84 -5.45 1.14 17.65
C LEU A 84 -5.10 1.95 18.87
N ALA A 85 -4.17 1.43 19.68
CA ALA A 85 -3.62 2.19 20.80
C ALA A 85 -2.92 3.44 20.27
N TRP A 86 -2.84 4.49 21.12
CA TRP A 86 -2.22 5.75 20.68
C TRP A 86 -0.75 5.55 20.28
N GLN A 87 -0.06 4.60 20.93
CA GLN A 87 1.34 4.29 20.57
C GLN A 87 1.44 3.75 19.15
N ALA A 88 0.47 2.92 18.74
CA ALA A 88 0.43 2.40 17.37
C ALA A 88 0.16 3.52 16.36
N ILE A 89 -0.74 4.44 16.70
CA ILE A 89 -1.03 5.59 15.85
C ILE A 89 0.22 6.46 15.70
N LEU A 90 0.95 6.68 16.79
CA LEU A 90 2.22 7.40 16.73
C LEU A 90 3.20 6.70 15.78
N GLY A 91 3.30 5.37 15.87
CA GLY A 91 4.16 4.60 14.98
C GLY A 91 3.79 4.76 13.52
N LEU A 92 2.48 4.78 13.22
CA LEU A 92 2.02 4.99 11.85
C LEU A 92 2.43 6.36 11.31
N PHE A 93 2.33 7.39 12.13
CA PHE A 93 2.80 8.73 11.73
C PHE A 93 4.30 8.76 11.51
N LEU A 94 5.07 8.03 12.32
CA LEU A 94 6.52 7.93 12.13
C LEU A 94 6.86 7.23 10.80
N ILE A 95 6.08 6.23 10.41
CA ILE A 95 6.25 5.57 9.12
C ILE A 95 6.03 6.58 7.98
N VAL A 96 4.97 7.38 8.07
CA VAL A 96 4.66 8.37 7.05
C VAL A 96 5.77 9.42 6.97
N ILE A 97 6.27 9.87 8.12
CA ILE A 97 7.38 10.82 8.16
C ILE A 97 8.61 10.22 7.47
N GLY A 98 8.91 8.93 7.76
CA GLY A 98 10.01 8.23 7.11
C GLY A 98 9.83 8.15 5.60
N VAL A 99 8.61 7.88 5.14
CA VAL A 99 8.31 7.83 3.71
C VAL A 99 8.57 9.20 3.06
N VAL A 100 8.13 10.27 3.69
CA VAL A 100 8.38 11.63 3.18
C VAL A 100 9.88 11.87 3.11
N LEU A 101 10.61 11.49 4.14
CA LEU A 101 12.04 11.73 4.21
C LEU A 101 12.80 10.98 3.11
N VAL A 102 12.51 9.68 2.91
CA VAL A 102 13.22 8.93 1.87
C VAL A 102 12.89 9.45 0.48
N ASN A 103 11.67 9.92 0.25
CA ASN A 103 11.31 10.48 -1.05
C ASN A 103 11.93 11.85 -1.29
N SER A 104 12.17 12.62 -0.22
CA SER A 104 12.80 13.93 -0.34
C SER A 104 14.26 13.82 -0.74
N TYR A 105 14.92 12.73 -0.39
CA TYR A 105 16.35 12.55 -0.64
C TYR A 105 16.62 11.38 -1.58
N THR A 106 15.62 10.94 -2.34
CA THR A 106 15.79 9.82 -3.25
C THR A 106 16.57 10.24 -4.48
N GLY A 107 17.52 9.37 -4.89
CA GLY A 107 18.18 9.52 -6.16
C GLY A 107 17.35 8.87 -7.26
N LYS A 108 17.45 9.40 -8.46
CA LYS A 108 16.83 8.77 -9.62
C LYS A 108 17.72 7.65 -10.12
N LEU A 109 17.12 6.57 -10.58
CA LEU A 109 17.84 5.57 -11.34
C LEU A 109 18.17 6.15 -12.72
N SER A 110 19.43 6.05 -13.08
CA SER A 110 19.88 6.58 -14.37
C SER A 110 19.66 5.58 -15.49
#